data_1eb35e9cac9d980a8f9e3eb13710b031
#
_entry.id   1eb35e9cac9d980a8f9e3eb13710b031
#
_cell.length_a   1.000
_cell.length_b   1.000
_cell.length_c   1.000
_cell.angle_alpha   90.00
_cell.angle_beta   90.00
_cell.angle_gamma   90.00
#
_symmetry.space_group_name_H-M   'P 1'
#
loop_
_entity.id
_entity.type
_entity.pdbx_description
1 polymer ?
#
loop_
_entity_poly.entity_id
_entity_poly.type
_entity_poly.pdbx_seq_one_letter_code
_entity_poly.pdbx_strand_id
1 'polypeptide(L)'
;MESASYLLGEAAGRARSRQIFALIIYDIIDNKKRYRLSKLLAGYGDRVQRSAFEARLSQKKYAELLAKLPRFCGEEDSIRVYKIVGEGQIQTWGVNAGVMQEDVILI
;
A
#
# COMPACT_ATOMS: atom_id res chain seq x y z
N MET A 1 -1.99 29.31 7.10
CA MET A 1 -2.20 28.88 7.05
C MET A 1 -2.91 28.72 6.82
N GLU A 2 -3.31 28.69 6.64
CA GLU A 2 -3.84 28.25 6.59
C GLU A 2 -4.79 28.26 6.79
N SER A 3 -5.23 28.98 6.67
CA SER A 3 -6.01 28.74 7.45
C SER A 3 -7.29 28.65 7.07
N ALA A 4 -7.76 29.35 6.42
CA ALA A 4 -9.11 29.19 6.16
C ALA A 4 -9.33 28.53 4.92
N SER A 5 -8.70 28.94 4.05
CA SER A 5 -8.78 28.19 2.94
C SER A 5 -8.54 26.91 3.34
N TYR A 6 -8.12 27.12 4.20
CA TYR A 6 -7.88 26.31 4.97
C TYR A 6 -9.02 25.57 5.43
N LEU A 7 -10.15 26.18 5.58
CA LEU A 7 -11.18 25.42 6.00
C LEU A 7 -11.62 24.44 5.05
N LEU A 8 -11.84 24.80 3.84
CA LEU A 8 -12.15 23.84 2.88
C LEU A 8 -10.98 23.07 2.56
N GLY A 9 -9.95 23.73 2.37
CA GLY A 9 -8.78 23.08 2.08
C GLY A 9 -8.39 22.24 3.21
N GLU A 10 -8.81 22.62 4.35
CA GLU A 10 -8.53 21.94 5.52
C GLU A 10 -9.23 20.64 5.59
N ALA A 11 -10.44 20.59 5.21
CA ALA A 11 -11.15 19.35 5.20
C ALA A 11 -10.50 18.39 4.23
N ALA A 12 -10.14 18.89 3.09
CA ALA A 12 -9.48 18.04 2.12
C ALA A 12 -8.12 17.63 2.63
N GLY A 13 -7.44 18.52 3.27
CA GLY A 13 -6.13 18.22 3.80
C GLY A 13 -6.18 17.20 4.90
N ARG A 14 -7.17 17.29 5.75
CA ARG A 14 -7.31 16.31 6.80
C ARG A 14 -7.66 14.96 6.25
N ALA A 15 -8.49 14.92 5.22
CA ALA A 15 -8.82 13.66 4.61
C ALA A 15 -7.57 13.02 4.05
N ARG A 16 -6.72 13.82 3.42
CA ARG A 16 -5.50 13.27 2.88
C ARG A 16 -4.52 12.90 3.97
N SER A 17 -4.44 13.70 5.01
CA SER A 17 -3.49 13.41 6.06
C SER A 17 -3.90 12.21 6.88
N ARG A 18 -5.13 11.75 6.72
CA ARG A 18 -5.57 10.55 7.38
C ARG A 18 -5.32 9.32 6.54
N GLN A 19 -4.81 9.51 5.35
CA GLN A 19 -4.49 8.36 4.54
C GLN A 19 -3.37 7.57 5.18
N ILE A 20 -3.44 6.29 5.00
CA ILE A 20 -2.45 5.37 5.50
C ILE A 20 -1.61 4.93 4.32
N PHE A 21 -0.32 4.96 4.51
CA PHE A 21 0.60 4.41 3.52
C PHE A 21 0.92 3.01 4.02
N ALA A 22 0.62 2.03 3.23
CA ALA A 22 0.84 0.65 3.63
C ALA A 22 1.86 0.00 2.72
N LEU A 23 2.78 -0.74 3.32
CA LEU A 23 3.72 -1.56 2.57
C LEU A 23 3.39 -2.99 2.92
N ILE A 24 3.03 -3.78 1.93
CA ILE A 24 2.66 -5.16 2.12
C ILE A 24 3.72 -6.04 1.49
N ILE A 25 4.34 -6.89 2.30
CA ILE A 25 5.38 -7.78 1.85
C ILE A 25 4.90 -9.20 2.13
N TYR A 26 5.02 -10.08 1.15
CA TYR A 26 4.52 -11.42 1.34
C TYR A 26 5.46 -12.45 0.77
N ASP A 27 5.37 -13.66 1.32
CA ASP A 27 6.13 -14.80 0.86
C ASP A 27 5.13 -15.96 0.87
N ILE A 28 4.58 -16.26 -0.28
CA ILE A 28 3.53 -17.27 -0.43
C ILE A 28 4.09 -18.39 -1.29
N ILE A 29 4.04 -19.60 -0.75
CA ILE A 29 4.64 -20.75 -1.39
C ILE A 29 3.89 -21.15 -2.66
N ASP A 30 2.58 -21.25 -2.57
CA ASP A 30 1.78 -21.72 -3.68
C ASP A 30 1.66 -20.67 -4.78
N ASN A 31 2.00 -21.05 -6.01
CA ASN A 31 1.99 -20.12 -7.13
C ASN A 31 0.63 -19.51 -7.41
N LYS A 32 -0.41 -20.31 -7.36
CA LYS A 32 -1.73 -19.80 -7.66
C LYS A 32 -2.21 -18.85 -6.59
N LYS A 33 -1.96 -19.19 -5.35
CA LYS A 33 -2.36 -18.35 -4.25
C LYS A 33 -1.58 -17.04 -4.28
N ARG A 34 -0.29 -17.12 -4.58
CA ARG A 34 0.55 -15.93 -4.68
C ARG A 34 0.03 -15.01 -5.78
N TYR A 35 -0.37 -15.60 -6.91
CA TYR A 35 -0.90 -14.82 -8.00
C TYR A 35 -2.22 -14.14 -7.60
N ARG A 36 -3.09 -14.87 -6.93
CA ARG A 36 -4.36 -14.29 -6.50
C ARG A 36 -4.15 -13.16 -5.51
N LEU A 37 -3.18 -13.31 -4.62
CA LEU A 37 -2.87 -12.25 -3.68
C LEU A 37 -2.36 -11.03 -4.42
N SER A 38 -1.49 -11.21 -5.40
CA SER A 38 -0.98 -10.07 -6.13
C SER A 38 -2.11 -9.36 -6.90
N LYS A 39 -3.07 -10.12 -7.40
CA LYS A 39 -4.20 -9.50 -8.09
C LYS A 39 -5.06 -8.72 -7.11
N LEU A 40 -5.25 -9.24 -5.92
CA LEU A 40 -5.98 -8.50 -4.91
C LEU A 40 -5.26 -7.20 -4.58
N LEU A 41 -3.96 -7.29 -4.34
CA LEU A 41 -3.20 -6.13 -3.94
C LEU A 41 -3.13 -5.08 -5.03
N ALA A 42 -3.14 -5.50 -6.29
CA ALA A 42 -3.14 -4.56 -7.40
C ALA A 42 -4.39 -3.70 -7.41
N GLY A 43 -5.45 -4.15 -6.78
CA GLY A 43 -6.67 -3.36 -6.66
C GLY A 43 -6.57 -2.30 -5.57
N TYR A 44 -5.54 -2.35 -4.75
CA TYR A 44 -5.37 -1.40 -3.65
C TYR A 44 -4.16 -0.50 -3.83
N GLY A 45 -3.17 -0.96 -4.56
CA GLY A 45 -1.95 -0.17 -4.69
C GLY A 45 -1.10 -0.66 -5.84
N ASP A 46 0.18 -0.39 -5.74
CA ASP A 46 1.12 -0.64 -6.82
C ASP A 46 2.25 -1.55 -6.37
N ARG A 47 2.64 -2.44 -7.25
CA ARG A 47 3.75 -3.34 -6.94
C ARG A 47 5.07 -2.59 -7.05
N VAL A 48 5.90 -2.72 -6.03
CA VAL A 48 7.21 -2.08 -6.03
C VAL A 48 8.34 -3.07 -6.10
N GLN A 49 8.08 -4.31 -5.72
CA GLN A 49 9.03 -5.41 -5.86
C GLN A 49 8.21 -6.66 -6.12
N ARG A 50 8.88 -7.76 -6.43
CA ARG A 50 8.16 -8.98 -6.80
C ARG A 50 7.08 -9.35 -5.80
N SER A 51 7.37 -9.24 -4.54
CA SER A 51 6.43 -9.61 -3.50
C SER A 51 6.19 -8.46 -2.53
N ALA A 52 6.09 -7.25 -3.06
CA ALA A 52 5.87 -6.08 -2.23
C ALA A 52 4.99 -5.09 -2.97
N PHE A 53 3.99 -4.59 -2.28
CA PHE A 53 3.08 -3.59 -2.80
C PHE A 53 3.04 -2.39 -1.86
N GLU A 54 2.87 -1.22 -2.42
CA GLU A 54 2.63 -0.01 -1.67
C GLU A 54 1.23 0.48 -1.99
N ALA A 55 0.53 0.96 -0.98
CA ALA A 55 -0.83 1.44 -1.19
C ALA A 55 -1.07 2.65 -0.32
N ARG A 56 -1.81 3.62 -0.86
CA ARG A 56 -2.27 4.76 -0.08
C ARG A 56 -3.76 4.58 0.10
N LEU A 57 -4.18 4.41 1.33
CA LEU A 57 -5.53 3.97 1.60
C LEU A 57 -6.18 4.84 2.66
N SER A 58 -7.50 5.01 2.53
CA SER A 58 -8.25 5.56 3.62
C SER A 58 -8.26 4.51 4.73
N GLN A 59 -8.66 4.93 5.91
CA GLN A 59 -8.73 3.98 7.01
C GLN A 59 -9.71 2.86 6.72
N LYS A 60 -10.79 3.19 6.04
CA LYS A 60 -11.79 2.20 5.70
C LYS A 60 -11.23 1.16 4.73
N LYS A 61 -10.53 1.62 3.70
CA LYS A 61 -9.96 0.70 2.73
C LYS A 61 -8.84 -0.13 3.35
N TYR A 62 -8.10 0.46 4.24
CA TYR A 62 -7.05 -0.26 4.93
C TYR A 62 -7.64 -1.41 5.75
N ALA A 63 -8.69 -1.12 6.50
CA ALA A 63 -9.34 -2.15 7.29
C ALA A 63 -9.92 -3.25 6.39
N GLU A 64 -10.48 -2.83 5.26
CA GLU A 64 -11.04 -3.78 4.31
C GLU A 64 -9.94 -4.70 3.77
N LEU A 65 -8.79 -4.15 3.44
CA LEU A 65 -7.67 -4.94 2.93
C LEU A 65 -7.19 -5.92 4.00
N LEU A 66 -7.00 -5.43 5.22
CA LEU A 66 -6.52 -6.30 6.29
C LEU A 66 -7.44 -7.47 6.53
N ALA A 67 -8.74 -7.27 6.35
CA ALA A 67 -9.68 -8.35 6.56
C ALA A 67 -9.58 -9.43 5.50
N LYS A 68 -9.04 -9.08 4.34
CA LYS A 68 -8.95 -10.02 3.24
C LYS A 68 -7.64 -10.82 3.21
N LEU A 69 -6.63 -10.34 3.89
CA LEU A 69 -5.31 -10.94 3.77
C LEU A 69 -5.16 -12.33 4.40
N PRO A 70 -5.74 -12.60 5.56
CA PRO A 70 -5.46 -13.88 6.22
C PRO A 70 -5.77 -15.11 5.39
N ARG A 71 -6.75 -15.04 4.53
CA ARG A 71 -7.11 -16.23 3.76
C ARG A 71 -6.06 -16.64 2.75
N PHE A 72 -5.08 -15.76 2.51
CA PHE A 72 -4.01 -16.06 1.59
C PHE A 72 -2.77 -16.61 2.31
N CYS A 73 -2.78 -16.67 3.62
CA CYS A 73 -1.59 -17.01 4.36
C CYS A 73 -1.74 -18.37 5.01
N GLY A 74 -1.09 -19.37 4.45
CA GLY A 74 -1.07 -20.69 5.02
C GLY A 74 0.06 -20.82 6.02
N GLU A 75 0.28 -22.04 6.49
CA GLU A 75 1.23 -22.27 7.56
C GLU A 75 2.67 -21.96 7.20
N GLU A 76 3.00 -22.10 5.93
CA GLU A 76 4.37 -21.84 5.51
C GLU A 76 4.51 -20.50 4.81
N ASP A 77 3.47 -19.71 4.85
CA ASP A 77 3.45 -18.42 4.18
C ASP A 77 3.63 -17.29 5.16
N SER A 78 3.96 -16.12 4.67
CA SER A 78 3.99 -14.94 5.51
C SER A 78 3.45 -13.74 4.75
N ILE A 79 2.77 -12.86 5.46
CA ILE A 79 2.31 -11.59 4.92
C ILE A 79 2.59 -10.56 6.01
N ARG A 80 3.29 -9.50 5.64
CA ARG A 80 3.58 -8.42 6.57
C ARG A 80 3.01 -7.14 6.05
N VAL A 81 2.39 -6.38 6.91
CA VAL A 81 1.85 -5.08 6.56
C VAL A 81 2.49 -4.05 7.47
N TYR A 82 3.15 -3.09 6.86
CA TYR A 82 3.72 -1.96 7.58
C TYR A 82 2.83 -0.77 7.33
N LYS A 83 2.35 -0.19 8.40
CA LYS A 83 1.46 0.96 8.31
C LYS A 83 2.25 2.20 8.66
N ILE A 84 2.28 3.15 7.74
CA ILE A 84 2.99 4.40 7.96
C ILE A 84 1.96 5.50 7.86
N VAL A 85 1.89 6.31 8.90
CA VAL A 85 0.93 7.39 8.96
C VAL A 85 1.66 8.70 8.88
N GLY A 86 1.14 9.62 8.08
CA GLY A 86 1.74 10.92 7.92
C GLY A 86 2.56 11.00 6.65
N GLU A 87 2.79 12.22 6.21
CA GLU A 87 3.55 12.44 5.01
C GLU A 87 5.01 12.66 5.36
N GLY A 88 5.86 12.51 4.38
CA GLY A 88 7.27 12.75 4.59
C GLY A 88 7.99 11.61 5.25
N GLN A 89 7.30 10.49 5.45
CA GLN A 89 7.92 9.35 6.08
C GLN A 89 8.67 8.46 5.09
N ILE A 90 8.44 8.66 3.80
CA ILE A 90 9.01 7.80 2.79
C ILE A 90 9.88 8.62 1.87
N GLN A 91 11.07 8.13 1.64
CA GLN A 91 11.99 8.79 0.74
C GLN A 91 12.45 7.75 -0.25
N THR A 92 12.55 8.16 -1.50
CA THR A 92 12.93 7.23 -2.55
C THR A 92 14.02 7.83 -3.41
N TRP A 93 14.82 6.97 -3.96
CA TRP A 93 15.90 7.35 -4.85
C TRP A 93 15.85 6.46 -6.07
N GLY A 94 16.34 6.95 -7.18
CA GLY A 94 16.46 6.11 -8.37
C GLY A 94 15.36 6.39 -9.36
N VAL A 95 15.35 5.59 -10.40
CA VAL A 95 14.45 5.82 -11.53
C VAL A 95 12.98 5.68 -11.18
N ASN A 96 12.70 4.95 -10.13
CA ASN A 96 11.31 4.74 -9.72
C ASN A 96 10.88 5.61 -8.57
N ALA A 97 11.69 6.58 -8.24
CA ALA A 97 11.40 7.44 -7.12
C ALA A 97 10.10 8.20 -7.38
N GLY A 98 9.15 8.06 -6.48
CA GLY A 98 7.90 8.79 -6.57
C GLY A 98 6.93 8.28 -7.60
N VAL A 99 7.28 7.24 -8.35
CA VAL A 99 6.40 6.73 -9.39
C VAL A 99 6.46 5.21 -9.39
N MET A 100 5.32 4.58 -9.46
CA MET A 100 5.27 3.15 -9.56
C MET A 100 5.31 2.78 -11.01
N GLN A 101 6.28 1.99 -11.38
CA GLN A 101 6.48 1.59 -12.76
C GLN A 101 6.25 0.11 -12.89
N GLU A 102 5.52 -0.28 -13.88
CA GLU A 102 5.29 -1.69 -14.06
C GLU A 102 6.54 -2.44 -14.40
N ASP A 103 7.42 -1.80 -15.11
CA ASP A 103 8.63 -2.49 -15.51
C ASP A 103 9.54 -2.77 -14.34
N VAL A 104 9.37 -2.08 -13.24
CA VAL A 104 10.14 -2.38 -12.05
C VAL A 104 9.84 -3.77 -11.59
N ILE A 105 8.66 -4.18 -11.86
CA ILE A 105 8.16 -5.41 -11.37
C ILE A 105 8.81 -6.60 -11.99
N LEU A 106 9.34 -6.42 -13.13
CA LEU A 106 9.89 -7.54 -13.89
C LEU A 106 11.26 -7.95 -13.44
N ILE A 107 11.78 -7.29 -12.51
CA ILE A 107 13.12 -7.63 -12.04
C ILE A 107 13.16 -8.86 -11.14
#